data_1c4189aa656b995ad4e2c737115bdf55
#
_entry.id   1c4189aa656b995ad4e2c737115bdf55
#
_cell.length_a   1.000
_cell.length_b   1.000
_cell.length_c   1.000
_cell.angle_alpha   90.00
_cell.angle_beta   90.00
_cell.angle_gamma   90.00
#
_symmetry.space_group_name_H-M   'P 1'
#
loop_
_entity.id
_entity.type
_entity.pdbx_description
1 polymer ?
#
loop_
_entity_poly.entity_id
_entity_poly.type
_entity_poly.pdbx_seq_one_letter_code
_entity_poly.pdbx_strand_id
1 'polypeptide(L)'
;LSLVQAISVIMGANIGTTVTAWVISLFGFKFSVADLALPVIAISIPFWFSSNNKRKSFGELLIGFALLFLGLELLKNSVPDLQANPEILAFLQNFTGYGYGSVLLFLLIGTVLTVVVQSSSATMAITLIMCGKGWLPFELAAAMVLGENIGTTITANIAAIPANASAKRAALAHTMFNVFGVIWALCLFYPFCNAISWLIEQMGQGSPHELMNLTKQIDPATMALINDSKAVLTPEQSALQEQFLDAQVATSFGLSLFHTTFNLINTAVMICFVGLINKTVTLLIPLKESDDEFRLTYISRGMLSTSELSILQADKEILAFAHRTIKMFGISKSLFYAKNADEAAKIYERAEKYEGISDRMEVEIAKYLTKAAEGRLSNVSKKNVHALLRVVSEIESIGDSNFNLAKTIMRKRNDGKEYTPEMTKRVEDMFVLVEEALSEMMHVLNENMTDMTVGSINNSLRIEKDINALRNEYRMMNANDVKEQKYPYEVSVTYMDMIGECEKIGDYIINV
;
A
#
# COMPACT_ATOMS: atom_id res chain seq x y z
N LEU A 1 5.61 -5.14 -3.67
CA LEU A 1 5.66 -4.39 -4.95
C LEU A 1 6.86 -3.48 -4.96
N SER A 2 7.66 -3.48 -6.04
CA SER A 2 8.68 -2.45 -6.25
C SER A 2 7.99 -1.07 -6.40
N LEU A 3 8.73 0.04 -6.17
CA LEU A 3 8.16 1.38 -6.33
C LEU A 3 7.63 1.60 -7.77
N VAL A 4 8.33 1.08 -8.79
CA VAL A 4 7.89 1.11 -10.19
C VAL A 4 6.54 0.40 -10.38
N GLN A 5 6.40 -0.80 -9.80
CA GLN A 5 5.13 -1.55 -9.84
C GLN A 5 4.01 -0.80 -9.10
N ALA A 6 4.32 -0.20 -7.93
CA ALA A 6 3.35 0.59 -7.16
C ALA A 6 2.86 1.81 -7.96
N ILE A 7 3.75 2.53 -8.65
CA ILE A 7 3.39 3.66 -9.53
C ILE A 7 2.46 3.18 -10.65
N SER A 8 2.76 2.05 -11.29
CA SER A 8 1.92 1.49 -12.37
C SER A 8 0.53 1.08 -11.86
N VAL A 9 0.44 0.49 -10.67
CA VAL A 9 -0.85 0.14 -10.03
C VAL A 9 -1.66 1.41 -9.70
N ILE A 10 -1.02 2.48 -9.21
CA ILE A 10 -1.66 3.77 -8.93
C ILE A 10 -2.24 4.37 -10.21
N MET A 11 -1.51 4.33 -11.33
CA MET A 11 -2.01 4.78 -12.63
C MET A 11 -3.26 4.00 -13.06
N GLY A 12 -3.25 2.67 -12.90
CA GLY A 12 -4.41 1.82 -13.17
C GLY A 12 -5.60 2.10 -12.22
N ALA A 13 -5.34 2.39 -10.95
CA ALA A 13 -6.37 2.74 -9.99
C ALA A 13 -7.11 4.04 -10.35
N ASN A 14 -6.41 5.04 -10.91
CA ASN A 14 -7.03 6.27 -11.39
C ASN A 14 -8.02 6.00 -12.57
N ILE A 15 -7.69 5.05 -13.46
CA ILE A 15 -8.65 4.58 -14.48
C ILE A 15 -9.83 3.89 -13.81
N GLY A 16 -9.58 2.99 -12.84
CA GLY A 16 -10.62 2.25 -12.12
C GLY A 16 -11.63 3.14 -11.40
N THR A 17 -11.19 4.28 -10.86
CA THR A 17 -12.06 5.25 -10.18
C THR A 17 -13.15 5.79 -11.12
N THR A 18 -12.89 5.86 -12.44
CA THR A 18 -13.87 6.38 -13.42
C THR A 18 -15.10 5.48 -13.57
N VAL A 19 -14.99 4.19 -13.24
CA VAL A 19 -16.13 3.24 -13.31
C VAL A 19 -17.29 3.69 -12.41
N THR A 20 -17.00 4.30 -11.27
CA THR A 20 -18.04 4.80 -10.35
C THR A 20 -18.90 5.89 -11.04
N ALA A 21 -18.28 6.79 -11.81
CA ALA A 21 -19.00 7.81 -12.56
C ALA A 21 -19.96 7.18 -13.57
N TRP A 22 -19.53 6.13 -14.29
CA TRP A 22 -20.40 5.40 -15.23
C TRP A 22 -21.55 4.69 -14.54
N VAL A 23 -21.30 4.05 -13.39
CA VAL A 23 -22.36 3.40 -12.59
C VAL A 23 -23.41 4.43 -12.18
N ILE A 24 -23.01 5.60 -11.70
CA ILE A 24 -23.93 6.67 -11.30
C ILE A 24 -24.67 7.22 -12.52
N SER A 25 -23.99 7.44 -13.66
CA SER A 25 -24.62 7.99 -14.87
C SER A 25 -25.62 7.02 -15.50
N LEU A 26 -25.33 5.72 -15.51
CA LEU A 26 -26.21 4.70 -16.08
C LEU A 26 -27.46 4.46 -15.23
N PHE A 27 -27.30 4.40 -13.91
CA PHE A 27 -28.36 3.96 -13.02
C PHE A 27 -28.94 5.08 -12.14
N GLY A 28 -28.20 6.20 -11.98
CA GLY A 28 -28.56 7.23 -11.02
C GLY A 28 -29.65 8.20 -11.48
N PHE A 29 -29.93 8.31 -12.78
CA PHE A 29 -30.86 9.30 -13.31
C PHE A 29 -32.11 8.69 -13.95
N LYS A 30 -32.00 7.58 -14.67
CA LYS A 30 -33.14 6.95 -15.38
C LYS A 30 -33.99 5.99 -14.56
N PHE A 31 -33.41 5.43 -13.45
CA PHE A 31 -34.06 4.42 -12.64
C PHE A 31 -34.05 4.82 -11.17
N SER A 32 -35.17 4.61 -10.46
CA SER A 32 -35.19 4.64 -8.99
C SER A 32 -34.56 3.37 -8.41
N VAL A 33 -33.26 3.20 -8.67
CA VAL A 33 -32.50 2.01 -8.19
C VAL A 33 -32.51 1.93 -6.67
N ALA A 34 -32.73 3.06 -6.00
CA ALA A 34 -32.92 3.10 -4.55
C ALA A 34 -34.15 2.27 -4.09
N ASP A 35 -35.20 2.19 -4.88
CA ASP A 35 -36.38 1.37 -4.57
C ASP A 35 -36.05 -0.14 -4.59
N LEU A 36 -35.03 -0.53 -5.36
CA LEU A 36 -34.53 -1.89 -5.42
C LEU A 36 -33.48 -2.18 -4.35
N ALA A 37 -32.97 -1.16 -3.64
CA ALA A 37 -31.87 -1.31 -2.68
C ALA A 37 -32.28 -2.25 -1.54
N LEU A 38 -33.47 -2.09 -0.95
CA LEU A 38 -33.95 -2.96 0.14
C LEU A 38 -34.14 -4.41 -0.32
N PRO A 39 -34.82 -4.71 -1.44
CA PRO A 39 -34.89 -6.07 -1.99
C PRO A 39 -33.50 -6.67 -2.26
N VAL A 40 -32.57 -5.92 -2.82
CA VAL A 40 -31.20 -6.39 -3.11
C VAL A 40 -30.46 -6.71 -1.81
N ILE A 41 -30.57 -5.89 -0.76
CA ILE A 41 -30.02 -6.18 0.57
C ILE A 41 -30.62 -7.48 1.11
N ALA A 42 -31.94 -7.65 1.06
CA ALA A 42 -32.60 -8.85 1.55
C ALA A 42 -32.11 -10.13 0.85
N ILE A 43 -31.95 -10.10 -0.47
CA ILE A 43 -31.42 -11.21 -1.26
C ILE A 43 -29.93 -11.46 -0.94
N SER A 44 -29.16 -10.43 -0.60
CA SER A 44 -27.72 -10.55 -0.35
C SER A 44 -27.39 -11.16 1.02
N ILE A 45 -28.30 -11.09 2.02
CA ILE A 45 -28.09 -11.60 3.37
C ILE A 45 -27.72 -13.10 3.40
N PRO A 46 -28.43 -14.03 2.71
CA PRO A 46 -28.05 -15.44 2.67
C PRO A 46 -26.66 -15.68 2.10
N PHE A 47 -26.25 -14.87 1.12
CA PHE A 47 -24.91 -14.96 0.55
C PHE A 47 -23.84 -14.47 1.54
N TRP A 48 -24.12 -13.40 2.28
CA TRP A 48 -23.21 -12.84 3.27
C TRP A 48 -22.93 -13.77 4.44
N PHE A 49 -23.94 -14.53 4.90
CA PHE A 49 -23.79 -15.54 5.94
C PHE A 49 -23.26 -16.90 5.42
N SER A 50 -22.94 -17.03 4.13
CA SER A 50 -22.40 -18.27 3.57
C SER A 50 -21.00 -18.56 4.10
N SER A 51 -20.70 -19.81 4.41
CA SER A 51 -19.35 -20.29 4.76
C SER A 51 -18.38 -20.26 3.56
N ASN A 52 -18.89 -20.17 2.34
CA ASN A 52 -18.10 -20.09 1.12
C ASN A 52 -17.67 -18.64 0.86
N ASN A 53 -16.35 -18.40 0.87
CA ASN A 53 -15.78 -17.06 0.68
C ASN A 53 -16.23 -16.38 -0.62
N LYS A 54 -16.39 -17.10 -1.73
CA LYS A 54 -16.85 -16.52 -3.00
C LYS A 54 -18.30 -16.03 -2.90
N ARG A 55 -19.20 -16.84 -2.28
CA ARG A 55 -20.59 -16.46 -2.07
C ARG A 55 -20.69 -15.28 -1.11
N LYS A 56 -19.90 -15.29 -0.03
CA LYS A 56 -19.85 -14.19 0.93
C LYS A 56 -19.41 -12.89 0.27
N SER A 57 -18.34 -12.90 -0.55
CA SER A 57 -17.88 -11.74 -1.29
C SER A 57 -18.91 -11.23 -2.30
N PHE A 58 -19.68 -12.14 -2.93
CA PHE A 58 -20.78 -11.75 -3.81
C PHE A 58 -21.91 -11.07 -3.02
N GLY A 59 -22.27 -11.58 -1.83
CA GLY A 59 -23.23 -10.92 -0.93
C GLY A 59 -22.77 -9.51 -0.54
N GLU A 60 -21.50 -9.33 -0.20
CA GLU A 60 -20.92 -8.03 0.13
C GLU A 60 -20.93 -7.05 -1.06
N LEU A 61 -20.67 -7.53 -2.27
CA LEU A 61 -20.79 -6.74 -3.50
C LEU A 61 -22.21 -6.21 -3.66
N LEU A 62 -23.23 -7.07 -3.51
CA LEU A 62 -24.62 -6.68 -3.64
C LEU A 62 -25.05 -5.68 -2.56
N ILE A 63 -24.64 -5.89 -1.30
CA ILE A 63 -24.91 -4.94 -0.21
C ILE A 63 -24.24 -3.61 -0.51
N GLY A 64 -22.96 -3.61 -0.90
CA GLY A 64 -22.24 -2.38 -1.22
C GLY A 64 -22.88 -1.61 -2.39
N PHE A 65 -23.35 -2.31 -3.42
CA PHE A 65 -24.08 -1.73 -4.53
C PHE A 65 -25.39 -1.10 -4.07
N ALA A 66 -26.18 -1.81 -3.29
CA ALA A 66 -27.44 -1.29 -2.76
C ALA A 66 -27.26 -0.07 -1.85
N LEU A 67 -26.26 -0.11 -0.95
CA LEU A 67 -25.93 1.03 -0.08
C LEU A 67 -25.43 2.26 -0.86
N LEU A 68 -24.69 2.05 -1.95
CA LEU A 68 -24.25 3.15 -2.83
C LEU A 68 -25.46 3.91 -3.41
N PHE A 69 -26.46 3.19 -3.93
CA PHE A 69 -27.65 3.84 -4.51
C PHE A 69 -28.57 4.42 -3.47
N LEU A 70 -28.71 3.79 -2.31
CA LEU A 70 -29.43 4.36 -1.18
C LEU A 70 -28.78 5.67 -0.71
N GLY A 71 -27.46 5.68 -0.61
CA GLY A 71 -26.67 6.88 -0.27
C GLY A 71 -26.80 7.98 -1.34
N LEU A 72 -26.80 7.61 -2.61
CA LEU A 72 -27.00 8.55 -3.72
C LEU A 72 -28.39 9.19 -3.67
N GLU A 73 -29.43 8.42 -3.37
CA GLU A 73 -30.79 8.91 -3.23
C GLU A 73 -30.92 9.86 -2.02
N LEU A 74 -30.35 9.48 -0.87
CA LEU A 74 -30.29 10.35 0.31
C LEU A 74 -29.56 11.65 -0.02
N LEU A 75 -28.45 11.57 -0.76
CA LEU A 75 -27.70 12.74 -1.19
C LEU A 75 -28.53 13.66 -2.10
N LYS A 76 -29.21 13.08 -3.12
CA LYS A 76 -30.10 13.85 -4.00
C LYS A 76 -31.20 14.59 -3.23
N ASN A 77 -31.79 13.93 -2.23
CA ASN A 77 -32.87 14.48 -1.43
C ASN A 77 -32.36 15.48 -0.36
N SER A 78 -31.11 15.36 0.07
CA SER A 78 -30.48 16.25 1.06
C SER A 78 -29.94 17.54 0.44
N VAL A 79 -29.71 17.56 -0.88
CA VAL A 79 -29.23 18.76 -1.55
C VAL A 79 -30.39 19.77 -1.61
N PRO A 80 -30.26 20.96 -0.99
CA PRO A 80 -31.31 21.98 -0.98
C PRO A 80 -31.77 22.27 -2.40
N ASP A 81 -33.07 22.51 -2.55
CA ASP A 81 -33.56 23.06 -3.82
C ASP A 81 -33.01 24.50 -3.95
N LEU A 82 -31.98 24.66 -4.77
CA LEU A 82 -31.38 25.97 -5.03
C LEU A 82 -32.34 26.90 -5.80
N GLN A 83 -33.36 26.35 -6.43
CA GLN A 83 -34.42 27.18 -7.03
C GLN A 83 -35.29 27.83 -5.95
N ALA A 84 -35.46 27.15 -4.82
CA ALA A 84 -36.10 27.72 -3.63
C ALA A 84 -35.17 28.72 -2.87
N ASN A 85 -33.87 28.75 -3.19
CA ASN A 85 -32.88 29.66 -2.61
C ASN A 85 -32.13 30.40 -3.72
N PRO A 86 -32.75 31.35 -4.42
CA PRO A 86 -32.20 32.01 -5.58
C PRO A 86 -30.90 32.78 -5.30
N GLU A 87 -30.65 33.18 -4.06
CA GLU A 87 -29.41 33.85 -3.64
C GLU A 87 -28.17 32.95 -3.75
N ILE A 88 -28.27 31.66 -3.42
CA ILE A 88 -27.18 30.70 -3.55
C ILE A 88 -26.90 30.39 -5.03
N LEU A 89 -27.96 30.25 -5.83
CA LEU A 89 -27.84 30.05 -7.27
C LEU A 89 -27.20 31.27 -7.95
N ALA A 90 -27.65 32.49 -7.59
CA ALA A 90 -27.06 33.75 -8.08
C ALA A 90 -25.57 33.86 -7.67
N PHE A 91 -25.22 33.47 -6.45
CA PHE A 91 -23.84 33.43 -6.02
C PHE A 91 -22.98 32.50 -6.89
N LEU A 92 -23.42 31.27 -7.13
CA LEU A 92 -22.72 30.31 -8.02
C LEU A 92 -22.64 30.89 -9.46
N GLN A 93 -23.71 31.44 -9.98
CA GLN A 93 -23.74 31.99 -11.34
C GLN A 93 -22.82 33.21 -11.51
N ASN A 94 -22.61 34.02 -10.46
CA ASN A 94 -21.66 35.13 -10.49
C ASN A 94 -20.23 34.70 -10.77
N PHE A 95 -19.88 33.45 -10.45
CA PHE A 95 -18.53 32.91 -10.65
C PHE A 95 -18.39 32.07 -11.95
N THR A 96 -19.46 31.92 -12.75
CA THR A 96 -19.41 31.14 -14.00
C THR A 96 -18.93 31.92 -15.21
N GLY A 97 -18.87 33.24 -15.14
CA GLY A 97 -18.62 34.14 -16.28
C GLY A 97 -17.18 34.57 -16.51
N TYR A 98 -16.19 34.12 -15.72
CA TYR A 98 -14.81 34.59 -15.79
C TYR A 98 -13.88 33.72 -16.68
N GLY A 99 -14.43 32.90 -17.58
CA GLY A 99 -13.64 32.05 -18.46
C GLY A 99 -12.71 31.12 -17.71
N TYR A 100 -11.39 31.16 -17.96
CA TYR A 100 -10.41 30.34 -17.26
C TYR A 100 -10.33 30.62 -15.74
N GLY A 101 -10.70 31.81 -15.30
CA GLY A 101 -10.79 32.10 -13.85
C GLY A 101 -11.85 31.25 -13.17
N SER A 102 -13.00 31.06 -13.83
CA SER A 102 -14.04 30.12 -13.35
C SER A 102 -13.55 28.69 -13.36
N VAL A 103 -12.86 28.26 -14.42
CA VAL A 103 -12.29 26.89 -14.50
C VAL A 103 -11.35 26.62 -13.32
N LEU A 104 -10.44 27.52 -13.02
CA LEU A 104 -9.50 27.38 -11.89
C LEU A 104 -10.21 27.41 -10.53
N LEU A 105 -11.24 28.24 -10.38
CA LEU A 105 -12.04 28.31 -9.16
C LEU A 105 -12.77 26.99 -8.90
N PHE A 106 -13.45 26.45 -9.91
CA PHE A 106 -14.21 25.21 -9.78
C PHE A 106 -13.29 23.97 -9.64
N LEU A 107 -12.12 23.99 -10.26
CA LEU A 107 -11.07 23.02 -9.99
C LEU A 107 -10.65 23.06 -8.52
N LEU A 108 -10.44 24.25 -7.95
CA LEU A 108 -10.11 24.40 -6.52
C LEU A 108 -11.25 23.91 -5.63
N ILE A 109 -12.51 24.24 -5.99
CA ILE A 109 -13.70 23.75 -5.26
C ILE A 109 -13.74 22.21 -5.26
N GLY A 110 -13.56 21.57 -6.41
CA GLY A 110 -13.52 20.10 -6.52
C GLY A 110 -12.38 19.50 -5.70
N THR A 111 -11.20 20.13 -5.71
CA THR A 111 -10.06 19.74 -4.88
C THR A 111 -10.38 19.79 -3.39
N VAL A 112 -10.87 20.94 -2.91
CA VAL A 112 -11.19 21.16 -1.48
C VAL A 112 -12.33 20.23 -1.05
N LEU A 113 -13.36 20.09 -1.87
CA LEU A 113 -14.49 19.19 -1.59
C LEU A 113 -14.02 17.74 -1.42
N THR A 114 -13.13 17.27 -2.30
CA THR A 114 -12.57 15.91 -2.21
C THR A 114 -11.72 15.74 -0.94
N VAL A 115 -10.93 16.73 -0.57
CA VAL A 115 -10.12 16.68 0.67
C VAL A 115 -11.02 16.63 1.91
N VAL A 116 -12.11 17.40 1.92
CA VAL A 116 -13.06 17.45 3.05
C VAL A 116 -13.86 16.14 3.15
N VAL A 117 -14.41 15.69 2.03
CA VAL A 117 -15.22 14.46 1.95
C VAL A 117 -14.36 13.20 2.07
N GLN A 118 -13.09 13.27 1.74
CA GLN A 118 -12.12 12.16 1.69
C GLN A 118 -12.55 11.01 0.76
N SER A 119 -13.36 11.31 -0.24
CA SER A 119 -13.86 10.35 -1.22
C SER A 119 -14.10 11.03 -2.57
N SER A 120 -13.29 10.69 -3.56
CA SER A 120 -13.48 11.17 -4.93
C SER A 120 -14.79 10.67 -5.54
N SER A 121 -15.19 9.44 -5.26
CA SER A 121 -16.47 8.88 -5.73
C SER A 121 -17.68 9.65 -5.19
N ALA A 122 -17.66 10.05 -3.93
CA ALA A 122 -18.71 10.86 -3.32
C ALA A 122 -18.70 12.29 -3.91
N THR A 123 -17.53 12.89 -4.11
CA THR A 123 -17.41 14.20 -4.75
C THR A 123 -17.90 14.14 -6.19
N MET A 124 -17.54 13.10 -6.95
CA MET A 124 -18.05 12.88 -8.32
C MET A 124 -19.58 12.76 -8.33
N ALA A 125 -20.18 12.06 -7.37
CA ALA A 125 -21.64 11.98 -7.25
C ALA A 125 -22.27 13.36 -7.00
N ILE A 126 -21.69 14.17 -6.13
CA ILE A 126 -22.12 15.55 -5.87
C ILE A 126 -22.01 16.38 -7.16
N THR A 127 -20.87 16.32 -7.85
CA THR A 127 -20.64 17.04 -9.11
C THR A 127 -21.67 16.64 -10.18
N LEU A 128 -21.95 15.33 -10.33
CA LEU A 128 -22.96 14.81 -11.25
C LEU A 128 -24.38 15.30 -10.89
N ILE A 129 -24.73 15.32 -9.59
CA ILE A 129 -26.04 15.83 -9.14
C ILE A 129 -26.17 17.33 -9.43
N MET A 130 -25.15 18.12 -9.08
CA MET A 130 -25.16 19.58 -9.31
C MET A 130 -25.27 19.91 -10.80
N CYS A 131 -24.52 19.20 -11.64
CA CYS A 131 -24.56 19.36 -13.06
C CYS A 131 -25.90 18.84 -13.63
N GLY A 132 -26.38 17.66 -13.20
CA GLY A 132 -27.64 17.07 -13.60
C GLY A 132 -28.88 17.87 -13.19
N LYS A 133 -28.81 18.70 -12.16
CA LYS A 133 -29.85 19.69 -11.82
C LYS A 133 -29.72 21.01 -12.59
N GLY A 134 -28.75 21.12 -13.52
CA GLY A 134 -28.51 22.33 -14.31
C GLY A 134 -27.96 23.52 -13.53
N TRP A 135 -27.35 23.29 -12.35
CA TRP A 135 -26.76 24.35 -11.54
C TRP A 135 -25.38 24.76 -12.04
N LEU A 136 -24.65 23.81 -12.62
CA LEU A 136 -23.33 24.02 -13.18
C LEU A 136 -23.28 23.67 -14.66
N PRO A 137 -22.62 24.50 -15.48
CA PRO A 137 -22.31 24.14 -16.86
C PRO A 137 -21.40 22.90 -16.91
N PHE A 138 -21.50 22.17 -18.02
CA PHE A 138 -20.67 20.97 -18.23
C PHE A 138 -19.18 21.22 -18.04
N GLU A 139 -18.66 22.36 -18.57
CA GLU A 139 -17.23 22.70 -18.43
C GLU A 139 -16.81 22.92 -16.98
N LEU A 140 -17.63 23.59 -16.17
CA LEU A 140 -17.28 23.84 -14.78
C LEU A 140 -17.37 22.57 -13.92
N ALA A 141 -18.32 21.69 -14.23
CA ALA A 141 -18.37 20.35 -13.65
C ALA A 141 -17.13 19.51 -14.05
N ALA A 142 -16.70 19.60 -15.33
CA ALA A 142 -15.47 18.97 -15.80
C ALA A 142 -14.23 19.53 -15.07
N ALA A 143 -14.19 20.83 -14.78
CA ALA A 143 -13.14 21.44 -13.97
C ALA A 143 -13.13 20.91 -12.52
N MET A 144 -14.31 20.71 -11.91
CA MET A 144 -14.41 20.04 -10.59
C MET A 144 -13.86 18.63 -10.65
N VAL A 145 -14.15 17.85 -11.69
CA VAL A 145 -13.61 16.49 -11.89
C VAL A 145 -12.08 16.50 -11.95
N LEU A 146 -11.46 17.46 -12.62
CA LEU A 146 -10.00 17.64 -12.58
C LEU A 146 -9.50 17.93 -11.16
N GLY A 147 -10.24 18.77 -10.43
CA GLY A 147 -9.93 19.08 -9.02
C GLY A 147 -10.02 17.85 -8.10
N GLU A 148 -10.99 16.98 -8.33
CA GLU A 148 -11.16 15.71 -7.58
C GLU A 148 -9.93 14.81 -7.71
N ASN A 149 -9.32 14.74 -8.86
CA ASN A 149 -8.09 13.96 -9.08
C ASN A 149 -6.93 14.52 -8.25
N ILE A 150 -6.78 15.86 -8.15
CA ILE A 150 -5.79 16.48 -7.26
C ILE A 150 -6.13 16.22 -5.79
N GLY A 151 -7.37 16.43 -5.38
CA GLY A 151 -7.84 16.24 -4.02
C GLY A 151 -7.55 14.83 -3.48
N THR A 152 -7.75 13.81 -4.32
CA THR A 152 -7.43 12.41 -3.99
C THR A 152 -5.96 12.22 -3.66
N THR A 153 -5.05 12.93 -4.32
CA THR A 153 -3.61 12.83 -4.03
C THR A 153 -3.23 13.49 -2.71
N ILE A 154 -3.91 14.57 -2.34
CA ILE A 154 -3.70 15.25 -1.05
C ILE A 154 -4.07 14.29 0.09
N THR A 155 -5.21 13.61 0.02
CA THR A 155 -5.61 12.62 1.02
C THR A 155 -4.61 11.45 1.12
N ALA A 156 -4.09 10.98 -0.02
CA ALA A 156 -3.05 9.96 -0.05
C ALA A 156 -1.74 10.43 0.62
N ASN A 157 -1.32 11.67 0.40
CA ASN A 157 -0.14 12.24 1.07
C ASN A 157 -0.34 12.42 2.58
N ILE A 158 -1.51 12.87 3.02
CA ILE A 158 -1.84 12.94 4.45
C ILE A 158 -1.75 11.55 5.10
N ALA A 159 -2.32 10.54 4.47
CA ALA A 159 -2.24 9.16 4.95
C ALA A 159 -0.79 8.61 4.98
N ALA A 160 0.07 9.10 4.09
CA ALA A 160 1.47 8.70 4.03
C ALA A 160 2.39 9.39 5.06
N ILE A 161 1.95 10.46 5.75
CA ILE A 161 2.76 11.19 6.74
C ILE A 161 3.39 10.25 7.78
N PRO A 162 2.65 9.37 8.47
CA PRO A 162 3.21 8.45 9.45
C PRO A 162 3.87 7.21 8.82
N ALA A 163 3.79 7.04 7.50
CA ALA A 163 4.25 5.85 6.81
C ALA A 163 5.76 5.89 6.47
N ASN A 164 6.29 4.76 6.00
CA ASN A 164 7.68 4.62 5.57
C ASN A 164 7.99 5.42 4.28
N ALA A 165 9.28 5.54 3.93
CA ALA A 165 9.72 6.29 2.76
C ALA A 165 9.14 5.76 1.44
N SER A 166 8.91 4.43 1.32
CA SER A 166 8.32 3.84 0.12
C SER A 166 6.87 4.28 -0.08
N ALA A 167 6.06 4.34 0.99
CA ALA A 167 4.70 4.84 0.94
C ALA A 167 4.65 6.35 0.62
N LYS A 168 5.56 7.16 1.21
CA LYS A 168 5.70 8.59 0.89
C LYS A 168 6.07 8.82 -0.57
N ARG A 169 7.01 8.03 -1.11
CA ARG A 169 7.38 8.06 -2.53
C ARG A 169 6.20 7.71 -3.45
N ALA A 170 5.42 6.69 -3.08
CA ALA A 170 4.23 6.29 -3.83
C ALA A 170 3.15 7.39 -3.81
N ALA A 171 2.88 8.02 -2.66
CA ALA A 171 1.95 9.14 -2.54
C ALA A 171 2.41 10.37 -3.35
N LEU A 172 3.70 10.70 -3.31
CA LEU A 172 4.26 11.78 -4.12
C LEU A 172 4.19 11.48 -5.62
N ALA A 173 4.45 10.22 -6.03
CA ALA A 173 4.30 9.79 -7.42
C ALA A 173 2.85 9.92 -7.90
N HIS A 174 1.86 9.59 -7.05
CA HIS A 174 0.44 9.80 -7.32
C HIS A 174 0.13 11.29 -7.55
N THR A 175 0.69 12.17 -6.72
CA THR A 175 0.55 13.62 -6.90
C THR A 175 1.13 14.09 -8.22
N MET A 176 2.36 13.67 -8.55
CA MET A 176 3.02 14.04 -9.80
C MET A 176 2.21 13.61 -11.02
N PHE A 177 1.66 12.38 -10.99
CA PHE A 177 0.82 11.86 -12.05
C PHE A 177 -0.43 12.71 -12.27
N ASN A 178 -1.19 13.05 -11.21
CA ASN A 178 -2.43 13.80 -11.34
C ASN A 178 -2.20 15.28 -11.65
N VAL A 179 -1.18 15.92 -11.02
CA VAL A 179 -0.83 17.32 -11.31
C VAL A 179 -0.39 17.48 -12.75
N PHE A 180 0.44 16.59 -13.29
CA PHE A 180 0.80 16.60 -14.71
C PHE A 180 -0.44 16.46 -15.58
N GLY A 181 -1.33 15.51 -15.26
CA GLY A 181 -2.59 15.33 -15.95
C GLY A 181 -3.42 16.58 -16.00
N VAL A 182 -3.62 17.22 -14.86
CA VAL A 182 -4.43 18.45 -14.76
C VAL A 182 -3.79 19.60 -15.54
N ILE A 183 -2.45 19.73 -15.54
CA ILE A 183 -1.76 20.80 -16.29
C ILE A 183 -2.05 20.68 -17.79
N TRP A 184 -1.84 19.53 -18.42
CA TRP A 184 -2.10 19.38 -19.85
C TRP A 184 -3.60 19.53 -20.18
N ALA A 185 -4.48 19.01 -19.30
CA ALA A 185 -5.92 19.12 -19.48
C ALA A 185 -6.39 20.59 -19.40
N LEU A 186 -5.81 21.39 -18.50
CA LEU A 186 -6.06 22.84 -18.44
C LEU A 186 -5.57 23.56 -19.70
N CYS A 187 -4.39 23.22 -20.20
CA CYS A 187 -3.87 23.83 -21.45
C CYS A 187 -4.79 23.59 -22.66
N LEU A 188 -5.46 22.43 -22.69
CA LEU A 188 -6.38 22.03 -23.78
C LEU A 188 -7.85 22.01 -23.34
N PHE A 189 -8.21 22.73 -22.28
CA PHE A 189 -9.47 22.53 -21.55
C PHE A 189 -10.72 22.62 -22.45
N TYR A 190 -10.92 23.76 -23.10
CA TYR A 190 -12.09 23.93 -23.97
C TYR A 190 -12.07 23.03 -25.21
N PRO A 191 -10.95 22.88 -25.95
CA PRO A 191 -10.89 21.88 -27.03
C PRO A 191 -11.20 20.46 -26.55
N PHE A 192 -10.77 20.08 -25.35
CA PHE A 192 -11.03 18.74 -24.78
C PHE A 192 -12.51 18.59 -24.41
N CYS A 193 -13.12 19.56 -23.74
CA CYS A 193 -14.57 19.57 -23.46
C CYS A 193 -15.40 19.48 -24.74
N ASN A 194 -15.07 20.27 -25.79
CA ASN A 194 -15.76 20.25 -27.07
C ASN A 194 -15.62 18.89 -27.76
N ALA A 195 -14.47 18.24 -27.70
CA ALA A 195 -14.26 16.92 -28.28
C ALA A 195 -15.13 15.86 -27.58
N ILE A 196 -15.23 15.92 -26.24
CA ILE A 196 -16.10 15.02 -25.46
C ILE A 196 -17.57 15.27 -25.81
N SER A 197 -18.03 16.54 -25.90
CA SER A 197 -19.41 16.87 -26.29
C SER A 197 -19.72 16.34 -27.67
N TRP A 198 -18.85 16.55 -28.64
CA TRP A 198 -19.00 16.00 -29.98
C TRP A 198 -19.12 14.47 -29.99
N LEU A 199 -18.29 13.77 -29.21
CA LEU A 199 -18.37 12.30 -29.10
C LEU A 199 -19.71 11.84 -28.53
N ILE A 200 -20.24 12.50 -27.51
CA ILE A 200 -21.52 12.17 -26.89
C ILE A 200 -22.67 12.39 -27.88
N GLU A 201 -22.62 13.48 -28.65
CA GLU A 201 -23.59 13.75 -29.72
C GLU A 201 -23.52 12.68 -30.82
N GLN A 202 -22.32 12.26 -31.26
CA GLN A 202 -22.18 11.18 -32.25
C GLN A 202 -22.68 9.83 -31.72
N MET A 203 -22.64 9.60 -30.38
CA MET A 203 -23.24 8.41 -29.76
C MET A 203 -24.77 8.49 -29.67
N GLY A 204 -25.38 9.56 -30.13
CA GLY A 204 -26.84 9.74 -30.13
C GLY A 204 -27.45 10.04 -28.77
N GLN A 205 -26.63 10.51 -27.80
CA GLN A 205 -27.09 10.79 -26.44
C GLN A 205 -27.52 12.27 -26.25
N GLY A 206 -27.42 13.10 -27.26
CA GLY A 206 -27.69 14.54 -27.15
C GLY A 206 -26.47 15.37 -26.76
N SER A 207 -26.67 16.68 -26.57
CA SER A 207 -25.58 17.60 -26.21
C SER A 207 -25.47 17.80 -24.69
N PRO A 208 -24.29 17.64 -24.10
CA PRO A 208 -24.06 17.91 -22.64
C PRO A 208 -24.33 19.38 -22.25
N HIS A 209 -24.40 20.30 -23.24
CA HIS A 209 -24.67 21.73 -23.02
C HIS A 209 -26.17 22.08 -22.99
N GLU A 210 -27.03 21.18 -23.45
CA GLU A 210 -28.47 21.43 -23.61
C GLU A 210 -29.18 21.59 -22.27
N LEU A 211 -28.78 20.82 -21.25
CA LEU A 211 -29.38 20.83 -19.92
C LEU A 211 -29.42 22.22 -19.28
N MET A 212 -28.31 22.96 -19.37
CA MET A 212 -28.23 24.32 -18.81
C MET A 212 -29.15 25.31 -19.54
N ASN A 213 -29.34 25.12 -20.84
CA ASN A 213 -30.24 25.96 -21.62
C ASN A 213 -31.71 25.66 -21.30
N LEU A 214 -32.05 24.36 -21.17
CA LEU A 214 -33.41 23.94 -20.75
C LEU A 214 -33.73 24.44 -19.34
N THR A 215 -32.82 24.32 -18.41
CA THR A 215 -33.02 24.78 -17.02
C THR A 215 -33.29 26.29 -16.93
N LYS A 216 -32.70 27.09 -17.82
CA LYS A 216 -32.96 28.55 -17.89
C LYS A 216 -34.29 28.91 -18.53
N GLN A 217 -34.84 28.06 -19.39
CA GLN A 217 -36.07 28.29 -20.13
C GLN A 217 -37.35 27.82 -19.41
N ILE A 218 -37.18 26.83 -18.52
CA ILE A 218 -38.28 26.26 -17.75
C ILE A 218 -38.54 27.12 -16.50
N ASP A 219 -39.78 27.52 -16.30
CA ASP A 219 -40.17 28.26 -15.11
C ASP A 219 -40.08 27.38 -13.85
N PRO A 220 -39.84 27.97 -12.69
CA PRO A 220 -39.65 27.22 -11.44
C PRO A 220 -40.82 26.32 -11.02
N ALA A 221 -42.05 26.71 -11.32
CA ALA A 221 -43.23 25.93 -10.97
C ALA A 221 -43.35 24.67 -11.85
N THR A 222 -43.12 24.80 -13.15
CA THR A 222 -43.04 23.66 -14.09
C THR A 222 -41.86 22.75 -13.76
N MET A 223 -40.71 23.30 -13.37
CA MET A 223 -39.54 22.51 -12.95
C MET A 223 -39.82 21.69 -11.66
N ALA A 224 -40.55 22.26 -10.71
CA ALA A 224 -40.98 21.54 -9.51
C ALA A 224 -41.90 20.36 -9.84
N LEU A 225 -42.84 20.55 -10.76
CA LEU A 225 -43.74 19.49 -11.23
C LEU A 225 -43.00 18.37 -11.96
N ILE A 226 -42.07 18.71 -12.85
CA ILE A 226 -41.26 17.75 -13.61
C ILE A 226 -40.41 16.88 -12.66
N ASN A 227 -39.93 17.45 -11.58
CA ASN A 227 -39.09 16.75 -10.58
C ASN A 227 -39.93 15.94 -9.57
N ASP A 228 -41.23 16.13 -9.48
CA ASP A 228 -42.09 15.34 -8.60
C ASP A 228 -42.61 14.09 -9.32
N SER A 229 -42.08 12.93 -8.92
CA SER A 229 -42.45 11.62 -9.47
C SER A 229 -43.93 11.26 -9.27
N LYS A 230 -44.68 12.00 -8.43
CA LYS A 230 -46.11 11.78 -8.14
C LYS A 230 -47.03 12.80 -8.82
N ALA A 231 -46.45 13.81 -9.47
CA ALA A 231 -47.24 14.84 -10.14
C ALA A 231 -47.93 14.26 -11.38
N VAL A 232 -49.17 14.68 -11.61
CA VAL A 232 -49.89 14.39 -12.88
C VAL A 232 -49.53 15.48 -13.87
N LEU A 233 -48.73 15.11 -14.87
CA LEU A 233 -48.22 16.02 -15.87
C LEU A 233 -49.17 16.14 -17.08
N THR A 234 -49.24 17.31 -17.67
CA THR A 234 -49.87 17.50 -18.99
C THR A 234 -49.01 16.85 -20.09
N PRO A 235 -49.54 16.57 -21.28
CA PRO A 235 -48.73 16.01 -22.39
C PRO A 235 -47.51 16.86 -22.74
N GLU A 236 -47.63 18.20 -22.68
CA GLU A 236 -46.53 19.14 -22.92
C GLU A 236 -45.48 19.06 -21.82
N GLN A 237 -45.90 18.98 -20.55
CA GLN A 237 -45.01 18.81 -19.40
C GLN A 237 -44.31 17.46 -19.43
N SER A 238 -44.97 16.39 -19.88
CA SER A 238 -44.39 15.05 -20.02
C SER A 238 -43.31 15.04 -21.10
N ALA A 239 -43.55 15.70 -22.26
CA ALA A 239 -42.53 15.83 -23.31
C ALA A 239 -41.31 16.65 -22.83
N LEU A 240 -41.55 17.70 -22.04
CA LEU A 240 -40.49 18.52 -21.48
C LEU A 240 -39.71 17.76 -20.43
N GLN A 241 -40.37 16.93 -19.61
CA GLN A 241 -39.71 16.02 -18.66
C GLN A 241 -38.78 15.03 -19.36
N GLU A 242 -39.23 14.44 -20.48
CA GLU A 242 -38.40 13.51 -21.26
C GLU A 242 -37.17 14.21 -21.84
N GLN A 243 -37.33 15.40 -22.44
CA GLN A 243 -36.19 16.20 -22.91
C GLN A 243 -35.21 16.55 -21.78
N PHE A 244 -35.71 16.91 -20.61
CA PHE A 244 -34.89 17.23 -19.46
C PHE A 244 -34.10 16.02 -18.96
N LEU A 245 -34.74 14.83 -18.87
CA LEU A 245 -34.09 13.58 -18.49
C LEU A 245 -33.02 13.16 -19.52
N ASP A 246 -33.29 13.31 -20.80
CA ASP A 246 -32.30 12.99 -21.83
C ASP A 246 -31.11 13.95 -21.80
N ALA A 247 -31.32 15.23 -21.56
CA ALA A 247 -30.23 16.19 -21.35
C ALA A 247 -29.44 15.93 -20.08
N GLN A 248 -30.06 15.45 -18.97
CA GLN A 248 -29.38 15.00 -17.77
C GLN A 248 -28.46 13.81 -18.07
N VAL A 249 -28.96 12.83 -18.83
CA VAL A 249 -28.18 11.65 -19.22
C VAL A 249 -27.02 12.06 -20.11
N ALA A 250 -27.23 12.90 -21.11
CA ALA A 250 -26.18 13.41 -21.98
C ALA A 250 -25.04 14.08 -21.18
N THR A 251 -25.42 14.96 -20.25
CA THR A 251 -24.48 15.68 -19.39
C THR A 251 -23.71 14.73 -18.48
N SER A 252 -24.38 13.75 -17.85
CA SER A 252 -23.77 12.78 -16.96
C SER A 252 -22.83 11.84 -17.70
N PHE A 253 -23.22 11.39 -18.89
CA PHE A 253 -22.36 10.58 -19.77
C PHE A 253 -21.16 11.41 -20.25
N GLY A 254 -21.36 12.68 -20.59
CA GLY A 254 -20.27 13.60 -20.93
C GLY A 254 -19.23 13.72 -19.85
N LEU A 255 -19.64 13.91 -18.59
CA LEU A 255 -18.73 13.98 -17.44
C LEU A 255 -18.01 12.66 -17.19
N SER A 256 -18.72 11.53 -17.28
CA SER A 256 -18.11 10.20 -17.12
C SER A 256 -17.10 9.91 -18.22
N LEU A 257 -17.43 10.27 -19.48
CA LEU A 257 -16.52 10.11 -20.61
C LEU A 257 -15.32 11.06 -20.50
N PHE A 258 -15.52 12.32 -20.07
CA PHE A 258 -14.44 13.27 -19.79
C PHE A 258 -13.47 12.70 -18.76
N HIS A 259 -13.98 12.22 -17.62
CA HIS A 259 -13.18 11.64 -16.55
C HIS A 259 -12.39 10.41 -17.02
N THR A 260 -13.04 9.51 -17.77
CA THR A 260 -12.40 8.30 -18.31
C THR A 260 -11.34 8.63 -19.33
N THR A 261 -11.67 9.49 -20.32
CA THR A 261 -10.73 9.86 -21.39
C THR A 261 -9.53 10.61 -20.84
N PHE A 262 -9.75 11.52 -19.88
CA PHE A 262 -8.66 12.20 -19.15
C PHE A 262 -7.70 11.19 -18.51
N ASN A 263 -8.21 10.25 -17.70
CA ASN A 263 -7.36 9.27 -17.01
C ASN A 263 -6.69 8.29 -17.98
N LEU A 264 -7.35 7.88 -19.05
CA LEU A 264 -6.77 7.02 -20.09
C LEU A 264 -5.61 7.71 -20.82
N ILE A 265 -5.81 8.94 -21.29
CA ILE A 265 -4.78 9.72 -21.98
C ILE A 265 -3.60 9.98 -21.03
N ASN A 266 -3.90 10.42 -19.80
CA ASN A 266 -2.86 10.69 -18.81
C ASN A 266 -2.04 9.44 -18.51
N THR A 267 -2.70 8.28 -18.33
CA THR A 267 -2.01 7.01 -18.11
C THR A 267 -1.19 6.58 -19.32
N ALA A 268 -1.75 6.68 -20.54
CA ALA A 268 -1.04 6.32 -21.77
C ALA A 268 0.24 7.15 -21.98
N VAL A 269 0.20 8.43 -21.62
CA VAL A 269 1.39 9.30 -21.68
C VAL A 269 2.34 8.99 -20.54
N MET A 270 1.86 8.96 -19.30
CA MET A 270 2.71 8.90 -18.11
C MET A 270 3.33 7.53 -17.86
N ILE A 271 2.78 6.45 -18.43
CA ILE A 271 3.36 5.11 -18.33
C ILE A 271 4.77 5.05 -18.94
N CYS A 272 5.03 5.85 -19.99
CA CYS A 272 6.35 5.98 -20.59
C CYS A 272 7.37 6.68 -19.67
N PHE A 273 6.89 7.44 -18.68
CA PHE A 273 7.71 8.24 -17.77
C PHE A 273 7.82 7.66 -16.36
N VAL A 274 7.36 6.42 -16.13
CA VAL A 274 7.41 5.77 -14.80
C VAL A 274 8.83 5.75 -14.24
N GLY A 275 9.84 5.49 -15.08
CA GLY A 275 11.25 5.53 -14.68
C GLY A 275 11.70 6.91 -14.20
N LEU A 276 11.26 7.97 -14.88
CA LEU A 276 11.54 9.36 -14.50
C LEU A 276 10.86 9.73 -13.18
N ILE A 277 9.58 9.39 -13.03
CA ILE A 277 8.83 9.59 -11.79
C ILE A 277 9.54 8.89 -10.62
N ASN A 278 9.89 7.61 -10.80
CA ASN A 278 10.60 6.82 -9.79
C ASN A 278 11.93 7.50 -9.38
N LYS A 279 12.74 7.96 -10.34
CA LYS A 279 13.99 8.67 -10.07
C LYS A 279 13.75 9.97 -9.30
N THR A 280 12.74 10.75 -9.70
CA THR A 280 12.42 12.03 -9.08
C THR A 280 11.94 11.86 -7.64
N VAL A 281 10.99 10.95 -7.36
CA VAL A 281 10.49 10.74 -6.00
C VAL A 281 11.55 10.12 -5.09
N THR A 282 12.47 9.33 -5.63
CA THR A 282 13.59 8.77 -4.87
C THR A 282 14.60 9.85 -4.49
N LEU A 283 14.82 10.81 -5.36
CA LEU A 283 15.70 11.96 -5.09
C LEU A 283 15.08 12.90 -4.04
N LEU A 284 13.76 13.16 -4.14
CA LEU A 284 13.06 14.08 -3.24
C LEU A 284 12.86 13.49 -1.84
N ILE A 285 12.73 12.18 -1.74
CA ILE A 285 12.55 11.47 -0.47
C ILE A 285 13.68 10.44 -0.35
N PRO A 286 14.90 10.86 0.05
CA PRO A 286 16.01 9.94 0.23
C PRO A 286 15.72 8.95 1.37
N LEU A 287 16.15 7.69 1.21
CA LEU A 287 16.25 6.77 2.33
C LEU A 287 17.44 7.25 3.18
N LYS A 288 17.20 7.65 4.42
CA LYS A 288 18.26 7.74 5.41
C LYS A 288 18.59 6.31 5.83
N GLU A 289 19.63 5.74 5.25
CA GLU A 289 20.22 4.50 5.73
C GLU A 289 21.03 4.82 6.99
N SER A 290 20.39 4.76 8.15
CA SER A 290 21.10 4.46 9.38
C SER A 290 20.76 3.01 9.74
N ASP A 291 21.65 2.09 9.38
CA ASP A 291 21.54 0.67 9.73
C ASP A 291 21.43 0.45 11.27
N ASP A 292 21.78 1.46 12.04
CA ASP A 292 21.85 1.44 13.49
C ASP A 292 20.55 1.93 14.19
N GLU A 293 19.45 2.17 13.46
CA GLU A 293 18.17 2.50 14.07
C GLU A 293 17.12 1.42 13.80
N PHE A 294 16.28 1.14 14.81
CA PHE A 294 15.11 0.28 14.63
C PHE A 294 14.16 0.89 13.62
N ARG A 295 13.95 0.22 12.51
CA ARG A 295 13.03 0.66 11.48
C ARG A 295 12.51 -0.54 10.69
N LEU A 296 11.17 -0.70 10.69
CA LEU A 296 10.51 -1.60 9.75
C LEU A 296 10.47 -0.92 8.38
N THR A 297 10.95 -1.63 7.35
CA THR A 297 11.12 -1.07 6.00
C THR A 297 9.90 -1.33 5.12
N TYR A 298 9.31 -2.52 5.23
CA TYR A 298 8.25 -3.01 4.36
C TYR A 298 6.89 -3.07 5.04
N ILE A 299 6.85 -3.13 6.37
CA ILE A 299 5.63 -3.19 7.19
C ILE A 299 5.28 -1.78 7.68
N SER A 300 4.01 -1.35 7.49
CA SER A 300 3.49 -0.11 8.06
C SER A 300 2.28 -0.38 8.96
N ARG A 301 2.18 0.35 10.08
CA ARG A 301 1.14 0.16 11.10
C ARG A 301 -0.30 0.50 10.64
N GLY A 302 -0.48 1.04 9.43
CA GLY A 302 -1.73 1.68 9.02
C GLY A 302 -2.59 0.96 7.99
N MET A 303 -2.09 -0.02 7.24
CA MET A 303 -2.84 -0.56 6.09
C MET A 303 -2.77 -2.08 6.01
N LEU A 304 -3.72 -2.75 6.66
CA LEU A 304 -4.05 -4.16 6.42
C LEU A 304 -5.23 -4.28 5.44
N SER A 305 -5.23 -3.51 4.35
CA SER A 305 -6.36 -3.47 3.41
C SER A 305 -6.57 -4.79 2.65
N THR A 306 -5.53 -5.61 2.51
CA THR A 306 -5.60 -6.96 1.94
C THR A 306 -4.64 -7.88 2.66
N SER A 307 -5.18 -8.84 3.40
CA SER A 307 -4.40 -9.79 4.22
C SER A 307 -3.35 -10.57 3.41
N GLU A 308 -3.65 -10.93 2.16
CA GLU A 308 -2.70 -11.61 1.26
C GLU A 308 -1.47 -10.73 0.91
N LEU A 309 -1.67 -9.44 0.64
CA LEU A 309 -0.56 -8.50 0.40
C LEU A 309 0.27 -8.24 1.66
N SER A 310 -0.36 -8.30 2.83
CA SER A 310 0.31 -8.15 4.11
C SER A 310 1.32 -9.26 4.36
N ILE A 311 1.03 -10.50 3.95
CA ILE A 311 1.97 -11.62 4.04
C ILE A 311 3.20 -11.36 3.17
N LEU A 312 3.02 -10.90 1.92
CA LEU A 312 4.15 -10.56 1.03
C LEU A 312 5.03 -9.41 1.57
N GLN A 313 4.43 -8.48 2.32
CA GLN A 313 5.19 -7.41 2.98
C GLN A 313 5.98 -7.95 4.17
N ALA A 314 5.37 -8.84 4.97
CA ALA A 314 6.05 -9.51 6.07
C ALA A 314 7.24 -10.35 5.58
N ASP A 315 7.08 -11.07 4.48
CA ASP A 315 8.14 -11.87 3.85
C ASP A 315 9.38 -11.02 3.52
N LYS A 316 9.17 -9.84 2.93
CA LYS A 316 10.27 -8.88 2.67
C LYS A 316 10.91 -8.32 3.93
N GLU A 317 10.12 -8.10 4.98
CA GLU A 317 10.66 -7.65 6.27
C GLU A 317 11.48 -8.74 6.94
N ILE A 318 11.08 -10.01 6.80
CA ILE A 318 11.85 -11.18 7.27
C ILE A 318 13.19 -11.27 6.55
N LEU A 319 13.23 -11.05 5.23
CA LEU A 319 14.50 -10.98 4.48
C LEU A 319 15.40 -9.85 5.01
N ALA A 320 14.84 -8.67 5.30
CA ALA A 320 15.61 -7.57 5.89
C ALA A 320 16.10 -7.91 7.30
N PHE A 321 15.31 -8.65 8.06
CA PHE A 321 15.68 -9.15 9.39
C PHE A 321 16.85 -10.14 9.31
N ALA A 322 16.79 -11.13 8.43
CA ALA A 322 17.87 -12.08 8.19
C ALA A 322 19.18 -11.37 7.76
N HIS A 323 19.10 -10.37 6.91
CA HIS A 323 20.26 -9.54 6.57
C HIS A 323 20.89 -8.83 7.75
N ARG A 324 20.09 -8.35 8.72
CA ARG A 324 20.61 -7.74 9.96
C ARG A 324 21.32 -8.75 10.82
N THR A 325 20.82 -9.97 10.91
CA THR A 325 21.43 -11.05 11.68
C THR A 325 22.82 -11.44 11.12
N ILE A 326 22.98 -11.44 9.79
CA ILE A 326 24.30 -11.62 9.17
C ILE A 326 25.27 -10.49 9.53
N LYS A 327 24.80 -9.23 9.49
CA LYS A 327 25.63 -8.08 9.93
C LYS A 327 26.03 -8.21 11.39
N MET A 328 25.13 -8.72 12.23
CA MET A 328 25.40 -8.95 13.64
C MET A 328 26.50 -9.98 13.86
N PHE A 329 26.52 -11.06 13.08
CA PHE A 329 27.64 -12.01 13.09
C PHE A 329 28.96 -11.34 12.69
N GLY A 330 28.94 -10.49 11.64
CA GLY A 330 30.11 -9.70 11.24
C GLY A 330 30.61 -8.75 12.34
N ILE A 331 29.71 -8.17 13.16
CA ILE A 331 30.07 -7.35 14.31
C ILE A 331 30.75 -8.23 15.38
N SER A 332 30.20 -9.40 15.72
CA SER A 332 30.77 -10.33 16.68
C SER A 332 32.14 -10.83 16.24
N LYS A 333 32.30 -11.14 14.94
CA LYS A 333 33.59 -11.48 14.33
C LYS A 333 34.61 -10.34 14.44
N SER A 334 34.16 -9.09 14.15
CA SER A 334 35.03 -7.90 14.28
C SER A 334 35.49 -7.68 15.74
N LEU A 335 34.63 -7.98 16.73
CA LEU A 335 34.97 -7.91 18.15
C LEU A 335 36.06 -8.89 18.53
N PHE A 336 36.08 -10.08 17.92
CA PHE A 336 37.16 -11.08 18.16
C PHE A 336 38.53 -10.54 17.75
N TYR A 337 38.61 -9.77 16.68
CA TYR A 337 39.83 -9.16 16.15
C TYR A 337 40.14 -7.74 16.64
N ALA A 338 39.33 -7.17 17.53
CA ALA A 338 39.56 -5.82 18.05
C ALA A 338 40.96 -5.66 18.69
N LYS A 339 41.65 -4.59 18.32
CA LYS A 339 43.08 -4.40 18.68
C LYS A 339 43.27 -3.89 20.11
N ASN A 340 42.34 -3.12 20.64
CA ASN A 340 42.41 -2.51 21.96
C ASN A 340 41.06 -2.53 22.67
N ALA A 341 41.05 -2.17 23.97
CA ALA A 341 39.85 -2.18 24.80
C ALA A 341 38.79 -1.17 24.36
N ASP A 342 39.19 0.03 23.87
CA ASP A 342 38.25 1.08 23.46
C ASP A 342 37.52 0.70 22.15
N GLU A 343 38.23 0.08 21.23
CA GLU A 343 37.66 -0.47 20.01
C GLU A 343 36.68 -1.61 20.32
N ALA A 344 37.09 -2.53 21.19
CA ALA A 344 36.25 -3.64 21.62
C ALA A 344 34.95 -3.15 22.30
N ALA A 345 35.05 -2.16 23.20
CA ALA A 345 33.89 -1.59 23.89
C ALA A 345 32.89 -0.98 22.89
N LYS A 346 33.36 -0.23 21.89
CA LYS A 346 32.49 0.35 20.85
C LYS A 346 31.81 -0.71 19.98
N ILE A 347 32.55 -1.77 19.60
CA ILE A 347 31.97 -2.86 18.80
C ILE A 347 30.95 -3.64 19.63
N TYR A 348 31.22 -3.87 20.92
CA TYR A 348 30.29 -4.55 21.81
C TYR A 348 28.99 -3.75 22.04
N GLU A 349 29.09 -2.44 22.30
CA GLU A 349 27.92 -1.54 22.39
C GLU A 349 27.07 -1.61 21.10
N ARG A 350 27.72 -1.71 19.96
CA ARG A 350 27.02 -1.89 18.69
C ARG A 350 26.35 -3.25 18.61
N ALA A 351 26.97 -4.34 19.10
CA ALA A 351 26.35 -5.66 19.13
C ALA A 351 25.10 -5.68 20.01
N GLU A 352 25.16 -5.07 21.22
CA GLU A 352 24.04 -4.93 22.15
C GLU A 352 22.88 -4.13 21.52
N LYS A 353 23.19 -3.05 20.80
CA LYS A 353 22.19 -2.27 20.06
C LYS A 353 21.50 -3.09 18.98
N TYR A 354 22.23 -3.93 18.25
CA TYR A 354 21.68 -4.79 17.19
C TYR A 354 20.80 -5.89 17.75
N GLU A 355 21.13 -6.46 18.91
CA GLU A 355 20.26 -7.42 19.60
C GLU A 355 18.93 -6.77 20.01
N GLY A 356 18.95 -5.59 20.65
CA GLY A 356 17.70 -4.89 20.98
C GLY A 356 16.88 -4.44 19.75
N ILE A 357 17.49 -4.35 18.57
CA ILE A 357 16.77 -4.16 17.29
C ILE A 357 16.15 -5.49 16.83
N SER A 358 16.89 -6.60 16.95
CA SER A 358 16.47 -7.97 16.62
C SER A 358 15.19 -8.34 17.37
N ASP A 359 15.17 -8.20 18.68
CA ASP A 359 14.02 -8.46 19.55
C ASP A 359 12.78 -7.68 19.13
N ARG A 360 12.96 -6.37 18.84
CA ARG A 360 11.86 -5.54 18.40
C ARG A 360 11.34 -5.94 17.02
N MET A 361 12.21 -6.36 16.11
CA MET A 361 11.81 -6.83 14.79
C MET A 361 10.98 -8.11 14.89
N GLU A 362 11.40 -9.08 15.70
CA GLU A 362 10.62 -10.29 15.97
C GLU A 362 9.20 -9.93 16.43
N VAL A 363 9.09 -9.14 17.51
CA VAL A 363 7.81 -8.78 18.11
C VAL A 363 6.90 -8.03 17.13
N GLU A 364 7.43 -7.06 16.40
CA GLU A 364 6.61 -6.26 15.48
C GLU A 364 6.20 -7.04 14.21
N ILE A 365 7.08 -7.91 13.68
CA ILE A 365 6.74 -8.78 12.55
C ILE A 365 5.71 -9.83 12.97
N ALA A 366 5.89 -10.46 14.14
CA ALA A 366 4.95 -11.44 14.67
C ALA A 366 3.55 -10.84 14.92
N LYS A 367 3.48 -9.64 15.52
CA LYS A 367 2.22 -8.89 15.69
C LYS A 367 1.55 -8.59 14.35
N TYR A 368 2.34 -8.19 13.36
CA TYR A 368 1.81 -7.88 12.03
C TYR A 368 1.24 -9.12 11.34
N LEU A 369 1.98 -10.25 11.35
CA LEU A 369 1.52 -11.52 10.80
C LEU A 369 0.26 -12.03 11.50
N THR A 370 0.20 -11.95 12.83
CA THR A 370 -0.97 -12.34 13.62
C THR A 370 -2.19 -11.51 13.22
N LYS A 371 -2.03 -10.20 13.10
CA LYS A 371 -3.11 -9.30 12.68
C LYS A 371 -3.53 -9.54 11.23
N ALA A 372 -2.59 -9.85 10.32
CA ALA A 372 -2.90 -10.25 8.96
C ALA A 372 -3.70 -11.57 8.91
N ALA A 373 -3.43 -12.49 9.84
CA ALA A 373 -4.14 -13.78 9.95
C ALA A 373 -5.59 -13.65 10.42
N GLU A 374 -5.98 -12.57 11.11
CA GLU A 374 -7.36 -12.27 11.48
C GLU A 374 -8.23 -11.93 10.26
N GLY A 375 -7.61 -11.52 9.16
CA GLY A 375 -8.29 -11.21 7.91
C GLY A 375 -8.66 -12.45 7.07
N ARG A 376 -9.18 -12.18 5.88
CA ARG A 376 -9.56 -13.25 4.94
C ARG A 376 -8.33 -13.76 4.20
N LEU A 377 -7.83 -14.90 4.63
CA LEU A 377 -6.73 -15.61 4.00
C LEU A 377 -7.19 -16.90 3.32
N SER A 378 -6.53 -17.26 2.24
CA SER A 378 -6.60 -18.59 1.64
C SER A 378 -6.06 -19.65 2.62
N ASN A 379 -6.40 -20.92 2.44
CA ASN A 379 -5.86 -22.00 3.27
C ASN A 379 -4.33 -22.15 3.11
N VAL A 380 -3.80 -21.78 1.94
CA VAL A 380 -2.35 -21.78 1.67
C VAL A 380 -1.71 -20.65 2.49
N SER A 381 -2.23 -19.43 2.40
CA SER A 381 -1.70 -18.27 3.12
C SER A 381 -1.76 -18.43 4.65
N LYS A 382 -2.78 -19.10 5.18
CA LYS A 382 -2.83 -19.45 6.62
C LYS A 382 -1.69 -20.35 7.04
N LYS A 383 -1.36 -21.37 6.24
CA LYS A 383 -0.20 -22.23 6.51
C LYS A 383 1.11 -21.44 6.42
N ASN A 384 1.23 -20.56 5.43
CA ASN A 384 2.41 -19.71 5.27
C ASN A 384 2.62 -18.78 6.48
N VAL A 385 1.57 -18.19 7.07
CA VAL A 385 1.70 -17.37 8.29
C VAL A 385 2.35 -18.15 9.43
N HIS A 386 1.94 -19.41 9.67
CA HIS A 386 2.56 -20.23 10.72
C HIS A 386 4.04 -20.54 10.42
N ALA A 387 4.39 -20.81 9.17
CA ALA A 387 5.77 -21.02 8.77
C ALA A 387 6.61 -19.73 8.98
N LEU A 388 6.10 -18.59 8.50
CA LEU A 388 6.78 -17.30 8.65
C LEU A 388 6.98 -16.88 10.12
N LEU A 389 6.01 -17.14 11.00
CA LEU A 389 6.15 -16.89 12.44
C LEU A 389 7.27 -17.73 13.04
N ARG A 390 7.42 -18.99 12.62
CA ARG A 390 8.52 -19.85 13.04
C ARG A 390 9.85 -19.33 12.51
N VAL A 391 9.95 -18.99 11.24
CA VAL A 391 11.16 -18.40 10.62
C VAL A 391 11.59 -17.13 11.37
N VAL A 392 10.66 -16.25 11.75
CA VAL A 392 10.95 -15.03 12.50
C VAL A 392 11.60 -15.35 13.86
N SER A 393 11.06 -16.33 14.58
CA SER A 393 11.63 -16.75 15.90
C SER A 393 13.00 -17.43 15.76
N GLU A 394 13.22 -18.22 14.73
CA GLU A 394 14.53 -18.83 14.48
C GLU A 394 15.59 -17.78 14.11
N ILE A 395 15.23 -16.75 13.32
CA ILE A 395 16.13 -15.63 12.98
C ILE A 395 16.49 -14.81 14.24
N GLU A 396 15.55 -14.60 15.14
CA GLU A 396 15.83 -13.96 16.44
C GLU A 396 16.81 -14.80 17.26
N SER A 397 16.60 -16.11 17.35
CA SER A 397 17.50 -17.04 18.07
C SER A 397 18.92 -17.06 17.50
N ILE A 398 19.09 -16.85 16.18
CA ILE A 398 20.40 -16.59 15.57
C ILE A 398 20.98 -15.27 16.09
N GLY A 399 20.16 -14.21 16.22
CA GLY A 399 20.54 -12.92 16.78
C GLY A 399 21.05 -13.05 18.23
N ASP A 400 20.28 -13.74 19.06
CA ASP A 400 20.62 -14.02 20.46
C ASP A 400 21.94 -14.78 20.60
N SER A 401 22.14 -15.82 19.80
CA SER A 401 23.41 -16.58 19.83
C SER A 401 24.59 -15.73 19.34
N ASN A 402 24.38 -14.84 18.37
CA ASN A 402 25.38 -13.85 17.95
C ASN A 402 25.77 -12.91 19.10
N PHE A 403 24.80 -12.45 19.88
CA PHE A 403 25.09 -11.59 21.03
C PHE A 403 25.75 -12.37 22.17
N ASN A 404 25.37 -13.63 22.40
CA ASN A 404 26.04 -14.51 23.38
C ASN A 404 27.49 -14.79 22.95
N LEU A 405 27.77 -14.94 21.67
CA LEU A 405 29.12 -15.00 21.12
C LEU A 405 29.91 -13.72 21.46
N ALA A 406 29.31 -12.54 21.22
CA ALA A 406 29.94 -11.26 21.59
C ALA A 406 30.20 -11.12 23.07
N LYS A 407 29.26 -11.53 23.95
CA LYS A 407 29.45 -11.60 25.42
C LYS A 407 30.63 -12.49 25.80
N THR A 408 30.75 -13.65 25.17
CA THR A 408 31.83 -14.62 25.43
C THR A 408 33.19 -14.06 24.99
N ILE A 409 33.23 -13.36 23.83
CA ILE A 409 34.46 -12.69 23.39
C ILE A 409 34.88 -11.59 24.37
N MET A 410 33.93 -10.75 24.82
CA MET A 410 34.23 -9.71 25.82
C MET A 410 34.67 -10.29 27.15
N ARG A 411 34.05 -11.37 27.64
CA ARG A 411 34.48 -12.08 28.87
C ARG A 411 35.91 -12.57 28.74
N LYS A 412 36.27 -13.21 27.62
CA LYS A 412 37.66 -13.62 27.34
C LYS A 412 38.64 -12.44 27.45
N ARG A 413 38.29 -11.30 26.85
CA ARG A 413 39.15 -10.11 26.85
C ARG A 413 39.29 -9.48 28.25
N ASN A 414 38.20 -9.33 28.97
CA ASN A 414 38.18 -8.74 30.31
C ASN A 414 38.95 -9.58 31.34
N ASP A 415 38.91 -10.91 31.16
CA ASP A 415 39.67 -11.84 32.00
C ASP A 415 41.17 -11.92 31.63
N GLY A 416 41.60 -11.20 30.60
CA GLY A 416 42.98 -11.21 30.10
C GLY A 416 43.43 -12.58 29.57
N LYS A 417 42.49 -13.41 29.12
CA LYS A 417 42.78 -14.75 28.61
C LYS A 417 43.25 -14.71 27.19
N GLU A 418 44.40 -15.27 26.89
CA GLU A 418 44.94 -15.42 25.54
C GLU A 418 44.70 -16.81 25.00
N TYR A 419 44.30 -16.91 23.74
CA TYR A 419 44.20 -18.17 23.03
C TYR A 419 45.52 -18.53 22.36
N THR A 420 45.85 -19.81 22.28
CA THR A 420 46.96 -20.26 21.46
C THR A 420 46.68 -20.01 19.98
N PRO A 421 47.68 -19.94 19.10
CA PRO A 421 47.48 -19.83 17.66
C PRO A 421 46.55 -20.92 17.11
N GLU A 422 46.64 -22.13 17.62
CA GLU A 422 45.81 -23.27 17.23
C GLU A 422 44.34 -23.06 17.64
N MET A 423 44.08 -22.57 18.86
CA MET A 423 42.71 -22.25 19.31
C MET A 423 42.12 -21.14 18.50
N THR A 424 42.90 -20.09 18.22
CA THR A 424 42.45 -18.97 17.35
C THR A 424 42.06 -19.48 16.00
N LYS A 425 42.88 -20.31 15.36
CA LYS A 425 42.59 -20.90 14.06
C LYS A 425 41.31 -21.74 14.06
N ARG A 426 41.10 -22.56 15.09
CA ARG A 426 39.91 -23.40 15.24
C ARG A 426 38.62 -22.55 15.36
N VAL A 427 38.68 -21.39 16.05
CA VAL A 427 37.57 -20.44 16.11
C VAL A 427 37.34 -19.83 14.75
N GLU A 428 38.37 -19.46 14.03
CA GLU A 428 38.31 -18.92 12.66
C GLU A 428 37.70 -19.92 11.67
N ASP A 429 38.05 -21.20 11.76
CA ASP A 429 37.47 -22.26 10.94
C ASP A 429 35.97 -22.40 11.19
N MET A 430 35.52 -22.29 12.46
CA MET A 430 34.09 -22.26 12.79
C MET A 430 33.39 -21.02 12.23
N PHE A 431 34.02 -19.84 12.29
CA PHE A 431 33.46 -18.63 11.72
C PHE A 431 33.23 -18.73 10.18
N VAL A 432 34.15 -19.38 9.47
CA VAL A 432 34.02 -19.62 8.04
C VAL A 432 32.78 -20.47 7.73
N LEU A 433 32.57 -21.56 8.50
CA LEU A 433 31.40 -22.41 8.28
C LEU A 433 30.08 -21.71 8.63
N VAL A 434 30.06 -20.89 9.70
CA VAL A 434 28.88 -20.09 10.05
C VAL A 434 28.59 -19.04 8.96
N GLU A 435 29.61 -18.40 8.37
CA GLU A 435 29.42 -17.47 7.24
C GLU A 435 28.86 -18.19 6.02
N GLU A 436 29.33 -19.40 5.71
CA GLU A 436 28.79 -20.24 4.64
C GLU A 436 27.32 -20.58 4.92
N ALA A 437 26.97 -20.98 6.14
CA ALA A 437 25.61 -21.29 6.55
C ALA A 437 24.67 -20.06 6.43
N LEU A 438 25.10 -18.90 6.91
CA LEU A 438 24.33 -17.65 6.81
C LEU A 438 24.13 -17.22 5.36
N SER A 439 25.12 -17.42 4.49
CA SER A 439 25.02 -17.16 3.05
C SER A 439 24.01 -18.09 2.39
N GLU A 440 24.03 -19.38 2.72
CA GLU A 440 23.08 -20.38 2.21
C GLU A 440 21.66 -20.08 2.68
N MET A 441 21.46 -19.74 3.95
CA MET A 441 20.18 -19.30 4.48
C MET A 441 19.59 -18.13 3.66
N MET A 442 20.40 -17.13 3.34
CA MET A 442 19.95 -16.01 2.53
C MET A 442 19.63 -16.42 1.08
N HIS A 443 20.36 -17.36 0.52
CA HIS A 443 20.09 -17.91 -0.79
C HIS A 443 18.71 -18.59 -0.79
N VAL A 444 18.45 -19.48 0.17
CA VAL A 444 17.18 -20.19 0.30
C VAL A 444 16.01 -19.26 0.56
N LEU A 445 16.16 -18.26 1.44
CA LEU A 445 15.11 -17.28 1.72
C LEU A 445 14.79 -16.36 0.52
N ASN A 446 15.74 -16.13 -0.40
CA ASN A 446 15.51 -15.36 -1.62
C ASN A 446 14.91 -16.21 -2.76
N GLU A 447 15.04 -17.54 -2.72
CA GLU A 447 14.33 -18.42 -3.63
C GLU A 447 12.84 -18.40 -3.26
N ASN A 448 11.95 -18.24 -4.27
CA ASN A 448 10.51 -18.39 -4.00
C ASN A 448 10.24 -19.80 -3.48
N MET A 449 9.36 -19.93 -2.48
CA MET A 449 8.97 -21.26 -1.92
C MET A 449 8.52 -22.28 -2.96
N THR A 450 8.13 -21.83 -4.16
CA THR A 450 7.75 -22.68 -5.30
C THR A 450 8.93 -23.24 -6.08
N ASP A 451 10.12 -22.63 -5.95
CA ASP A 451 11.32 -22.95 -6.73
C ASP A 451 12.40 -23.63 -5.87
N MET A 452 12.12 -23.90 -4.58
CA MET A 452 13.05 -24.62 -3.71
C MET A 452 13.43 -25.96 -4.30
N THR A 453 14.70 -26.09 -4.64
CA THR A 453 15.24 -27.35 -5.17
C THR A 453 15.66 -28.27 -4.03
N VAL A 454 15.56 -29.59 -4.25
CA VAL A 454 16.12 -30.59 -3.33
C VAL A 454 17.63 -30.35 -3.10
N GLY A 455 18.29 -29.66 -4.03
CA GLY A 455 19.70 -29.27 -3.93
C GLY A 455 19.97 -28.26 -2.81
N SER A 456 19.18 -27.21 -2.66
CA SER A 456 19.34 -26.19 -1.62
C SER A 456 19.21 -26.78 -0.22
N ILE A 457 18.21 -27.64 0.00
CA ILE A 457 18.01 -28.33 1.28
C ILE A 457 19.20 -29.25 1.61
N ASN A 458 19.69 -30.00 0.64
CA ASN A 458 20.83 -30.89 0.83
C ASN A 458 22.13 -30.13 1.17
N ASN A 459 22.33 -28.94 0.59
CA ASN A 459 23.49 -28.11 0.88
C ASN A 459 23.42 -27.56 2.33
N SER A 460 22.28 -27.06 2.76
CA SER A 460 22.07 -26.58 4.14
C SER A 460 22.33 -27.71 5.16
N LEU A 461 21.79 -28.92 4.92
CA LEU A 461 22.03 -30.09 5.78
C LEU A 461 23.50 -30.52 5.79
N ARG A 462 24.23 -30.38 4.70
CA ARG A 462 25.66 -30.66 4.61
C ARG A 462 26.46 -29.70 5.51
N ILE A 463 26.19 -28.40 5.39
CA ILE A 463 26.90 -27.37 6.16
C ILE A 463 26.64 -27.55 7.66
N GLU A 464 25.41 -27.81 8.07
CA GLU A 464 25.06 -28.08 9.48
C GLU A 464 25.84 -29.32 10.01
N LYS A 465 25.89 -30.40 9.23
CA LYS A 465 26.64 -31.59 9.55
C LYS A 465 28.14 -31.29 9.69
N ASP A 466 28.70 -30.45 8.82
CA ASP A 466 30.13 -30.08 8.88
C ASP A 466 30.39 -29.23 10.13
N ILE A 467 29.52 -28.30 10.52
CA ILE A 467 29.61 -27.51 11.77
C ILE A 467 29.60 -28.45 13.00
N ASN A 468 28.65 -29.39 13.03
CA ASN A 468 28.53 -30.35 14.12
C ASN A 468 29.74 -31.30 14.22
N ALA A 469 30.27 -31.76 13.10
CA ALA A 469 31.46 -32.57 13.05
C ALA A 469 32.68 -31.80 13.57
N LEU A 470 32.89 -30.58 13.13
CA LEU A 470 34.00 -29.73 13.52
C LEU A 470 33.94 -29.39 15.03
N ARG A 471 32.74 -29.05 15.55
CA ARG A 471 32.51 -28.84 16.99
C ARG A 471 32.91 -30.07 17.81
N ASN A 472 32.52 -31.27 17.38
CA ASN A 472 32.86 -32.50 18.11
C ASN A 472 34.36 -32.80 18.06
N GLU A 473 35.01 -32.59 16.92
CA GLU A 473 36.45 -32.71 16.77
C GLU A 473 37.19 -31.76 17.70
N TYR A 474 36.84 -30.47 17.71
CA TYR A 474 37.47 -29.46 18.54
C TYR A 474 37.23 -29.68 20.04
N ARG A 475 36.06 -30.24 20.40
CA ARG A 475 35.78 -30.66 21.78
C ARG A 475 36.73 -31.77 22.24
N MET A 476 37.00 -32.77 21.40
CA MET A 476 37.95 -33.84 21.72
C MET A 476 39.38 -33.32 21.81
N MET A 477 39.80 -32.47 20.86
CA MET A 477 41.12 -31.84 20.87
C MET A 477 41.28 -30.98 22.13
N ASN A 478 40.30 -30.15 22.50
CA ASN A 478 40.34 -29.33 23.70
C ASN A 478 40.50 -30.20 24.99
N ALA A 479 39.78 -31.29 25.10
CA ALA A 479 39.89 -32.19 26.25
C ALA A 479 41.31 -32.79 26.38
N ASN A 480 41.94 -33.16 25.26
CA ASN A 480 43.31 -33.64 25.21
C ASN A 480 44.33 -32.54 25.56
N ASP A 481 44.17 -31.34 24.96
CA ASP A 481 45.05 -30.21 25.22
C ASP A 481 45.02 -29.75 26.69
N VAL A 482 43.84 -29.78 27.34
CA VAL A 482 43.70 -29.52 28.78
C VAL A 482 44.41 -30.62 29.63
N LYS A 483 44.24 -31.88 29.23
CA LYS A 483 44.94 -33.01 29.90
C LYS A 483 46.45 -32.90 29.79
N GLU A 484 46.95 -32.42 28.66
CA GLU A 484 48.36 -32.17 28.41
C GLU A 484 48.87 -30.85 29.03
N GLN A 485 48.02 -30.10 29.74
CA GLN A 485 48.32 -28.80 30.36
C GLN A 485 48.85 -27.73 29.39
N LYS A 486 48.43 -27.76 28.13
CA LYS A 486 48.82 -26.74 27.12
C LYS A 486 48.29 -25.34 27.46
N TYR A 487 47.19 -25.26 28.20
CA TYR A 487 46.56 -24.02 28.68
C TYR A 487 45.68 -24.28 29.90
N PRO A 488 45.37 -23.24 30.70
CA PRO A 488 44.49 -23.36 31.87
C PRO A 488 43.09 -23.78 31.54
N TYR A 489 42.41 -24.48 32.44
CA TYR A 489 41.01 -24.92 32.28
C TYR A 489 40.04 -23.76 32.02
N GLU A 490 40.25 -22.59 32.65
CA GLU A 490 39.45 -21.38 32.46
C GLU A 490 39.51 -20.84 31.03
N VAL A 491 40.62 -21.00 30.31
CA VAL A 491 40.78 -20.68 28.90
C VAL A 491 39.99 -21.66 28.04
N SER A 492 40.04 -22.94 28.37
CA SER A 492 39.29 -24.01 27.72
C SER A 492 37.79 -23.75 27.76
N VAL A 493 37.23 -23.27 28.88
CA VAL A 493 35.80 -22.99 29.03
C VAL A 493 35.35 -21.89 28.06
N THR A 494 36.02 -20.73 28.06
CA THR A 494 35.67 -19.62 27.15
C THR A 494 35.82 -19.99 25.68
N TYR A 495 36.84 -20.82 25.36
CA TYR A 495 37.06 -21.35 24.02
C TYR A 495 35.87 -22.23 23.57
N MET A 496 35.47 -23.20 24.41
CA MET A 496 34.37 -24.11 24.10
C MET A 496 33.00 -23.41 24.07
N ASP A 497 32.83 -22.37 24.90
CA ASP A 497 31.62 -21.52 24.81
C ASP A 497 31.50 -20.82 23.44
N MET A 498 32.62 -20.29 22.87
CA MET A 498 32.63 -19.71 21.55
C MET A 498 32.28 -20.74 20.46
N ILE A 499 32.90 -21.92 20.51
CA ILE A 499 32.63 -23.02 19.58
C ILE A 499 31.14 -23.44 19.67
N GLY A 500 30.59 -23.51 20.90
CA GLY A 500 29.20 -23.88 21.16
C GLY A 500 28.20 -22.84 20.64
N GLU A 501 28.49 -21.53 20.78
CA GLU A 501 27.62 -20.50 20.22
C GLU A 501 27.64 -20.53 18.69
N CYS A 502 28.78 -20.80 18.04
CA CYS A 502 28.84 -20.97 16.57
C CYS A 502 28.01 -22.17 16.11
N GLU A 503 28.01 -23.28 16.84
CA GLU A 503 27.18 -24.45 16.51
C GLU A 503 25.70 -24.15 16.69
N LYS A 504 25.26 -23.49 17.76
CA LYS A 504 23.88 -23.07 17.95
C LYS A 504 23.38 -22.17 16.81
N ILE A 505 24.22 -21.25 16.33
CA ILE A 505 23.90 -20.43 15.16
C ILE A 505 23.63 -21.34 13.97
N GLY A 506 24.45 -22.35 13.73
CA GLY A 506 24.24 -23.34 12.66
C GLY A 506 22.93 -24.11 12.80
N ASP A 507 22.60 -24.55 14.02
CA ASP A 507 21.34 -25.27 14.31
C ASP A 507 20.10 -24.40 14.05
N TYR A 508 20.12 -23.12 14.43
CA TYR A 508 19.00 -22.19 14.14
C TYR A 508 18.89 -21.87 12.65
N ILE A 509 20.01 -21.74 11.94
CA ILE A 509 20.03 -21.49 10.50
C ILE A 509 19.29 -22.59 9.73
N ILE A 510 19.49 -23.86 10.10
CA ILE A 510 18.83 -24.98 9.40
C ILE A 510 17.31 -25.03 9.68
N ASN A 511 16.87 -24.44 10.78
CA ASN A 511 15.45 -24.34 11.12
C ASN A 511 14.72 -23.23 10.35
N VAL A 512 15.44 -22.21 9.88
CA VAL A 512 14.94 -21.13 9.02
C VAL A 512 14.63 -21.65 7.63
#